data_26aeb0f2f5f0881d08138f2d833ec225
#
_entry.id   26aeb0f2f5f0881d08138f2d833ec225
#
_cell.length_a   1.000
_cell.length_b   1.000
_cell.length_c   1.000
_cell.angle_alpha   90.00
_cell.angle_beta   90.00
_cell.angle_gamma   90.00
#
_symmetry.space_group_name_H-M   'P 1'
#
loop_
_entity.id
_entity.type
_entity.pdbx_description
1 polymer ?
#
loop_
_entity_poly.entity_id
_entity_poly.type
_entity_poly.pdbx_seq_one_letter_code
_entity_poly.pdbx_strand_id
1 'polypeptide(L)'
;MNSDQEIIRTLGEEPPTPGDDLVLAMDADVQQAAEEELRNGIDRARSVVDEQTGTYLKADGGAVIVLDAQTSGIVAMASWPAYNPEWYVKGLTPQQNNYLNGDNSLAPALNRVTQQIYAPGSTFKPFVALSAIKERLAYPGGYYPCPTEY
;
A
#
# COMPACT_ATOMS: atom_id res chain seq x y z
N MET A 1 17.59 32.71 -24.90
CA MET A 1 18.40 32.41 -23.70
C MET A 1 19.77 33.03 -23.93
N ASN A 2 20.39 33.57 -22.87
CA ASN A 2 21.78 34.02 -22.89
C ASN A 2 22.75 32.83 -22.63
N SER A 3 24.05 33.13 -22.55
CA SER A 3 25.09 32.11 -22.26
C SER A 3 24.90 31.41 -20.91
N ASP A 4 24.16 32.02 -19.96
CA ASP A 4 23.91 31.56 -18.61
C ASP A 4 22.56 30.85 -18.47
N GLN A 5 21.93 30.53 -19.63
CA GLN A 5 20.60 29.87 -19.74
C GLN A 5 19.43 30.69 -19.18
N GLU A 6 19.60 31.98 -18.96
CA GLU A 6 18.51 32.87 -18.55
C GLU A 6 17.61 33.23 -19.75
N ILE A 7 16.31 33.31 -19.51
CA ILE A 7 15.32 33.73 -20.50
C ILE A 7 15.43 35.25 -20.68
N ILE A 8 15.94 35.70 -21.84
CA ILE A 8 16.11 37.13 -22.15
C ILE A 8 14.76 37.75 -22.50
N ARG A 9 13.95 37.04 -23.29
CA ARG A 9 12.60 37.45 -23.68
C ARG A 9 11.76 36.24 -24.08
N THR A 10 10.47 36.31 -23.90
CA THR A 10 9.49 35.36 -24.44
C THR A 10 9.09 35.84 -25.81
N LEU A 11 9.27 35.00 -26.86
CA LEU A 11 8.91 35.32 -28.25
C LEU A 11 7.46 34.92 -28.57
N GLY A 12 6.91 34.01 -27.82
CA GLY A 12 5.53 33.53 -27.87
C GLY A 12 5.31 32.51 -26.75
N GLU A 13 4.08 32.38 -26.32
CA GLU A 13 3.64 31.38 -25.36
C GLU A 13 2.52 30.57 -26.02
N GLU A 14 2.74 29.27 -26.15
CA GLU A 14 1.71 28.34 -26.58
C GLU A 14 1.10 27.75 -25.30
N PRO A 15 -0.17 28.07 -24.99
CA PRO A 15 -0.80 27.57 -23.77
C PRO A 15 -0.89 26.03 -23.82
N PRO A 16 -0.67 25.33 -22.67
CA PRO A 16 -0.79 23.90 -22.63
C PRO A 16 -2.25 23.47 -22.94
N THR A 17 -2.39 22.41 -23.71
CA THR A 17 -3.69 21.77 -23.90
C THR A 17 -4.03 20.98 -22.63
N PRO A 18 -5.19 21.22 -21.98
CA PRO A 18 -5.62 20.42 -20.87
C PRO A 18 -5.73 18.93 -21.24
N GLY A 19 -5.34 18.06 -20.35
CA GLY A 19 -5.58 16.62 -20.52
C GLY A 19 -7.04 16.24 -20.23
N ASP A 20 -7.38 14.98 -20.49
CA ASP A 20 -8.71 14.45 -20.20
C ASP A 20 -8.86 14.14 -18.70
N ASP A 21 -10.11 14.16 -18.21
CA ASP A 21 -10.44 13.77 -16.85
C ASP A 21 -10.33 12.26 -16.68
N LEU A 22 -9.75 11.82 -15.55
CA LEU A 22 -9.68 10.41 -15.18
C LEU A 22 -10.73 10.11 -14.09
N VAL A 23 -11.73 9.29 -14.43
CA VAL A 23 -12.74 8.82 -13.47
C VAL A 23 -12.27 7.50 -12.86
N LEU A 24 -12.12 7.48 -11.54
CA LEU A 24 -11.69 6.30 -10.78
C LEU A 24 -12.90 5.52 -10.25
N ALA A 25 -12.72 4.21 -10.04
CA ALA A 25 -13.70 3.36 -9.34
C ALA A 25 -13.65 3.52 -7.81
N MET A 26 -12.75 4.37 -7.31
CA MET A 26 -12.54 4.58 -5.88
C MET A 26 -13.70 5.34 -5.24
N ASP A 27 -14.09 4.90 -4.05
CA ASP A 27 -15.04 5.59 -3.17
C ASP A 27 -14.28 6.37 -2.10
N ALA A 28 -14.53 7.67 -1.99
CA ALA A 28 -13.79 8.55 -1.10
C ALA A 28 -13.99 8.23 0.39
N ASP A 29 -15.19 7.84 0.78
CA ASP A 29 -15.51 7.52 2.17
C ASP A 29 -14.85 6.19 2.59
N VAL A 30 -14.88 5.19 1.68
CA VAL A 30 -14.20 3.90 1.89
C VAL A 30 -12.68 4.09 1.90
N GLN A 31 -12.13 4.95 1.05
CA GLN A 31 -10.71 5.28 1.02
C GLN A 31 -10.28 5.92 2.35
N GLN A 32 -11.01 6.90 2.85
CA GLN A 32 -10.70 7.55 4.13
C GLN A 32 -10.74 6.53 5.28
N ALA A 33 -11.79 5.71 5.34
CA ALA A 33 -11.91 4.68 6.36
C ALA A 33 -10.74 3.66 6.29
N ALA A 34 -10.32 3.25 5.09
CA ALA A 34 -9.20 2.34 4.90
C ALA A 34 -7.87 2.95 5.41
N GLU A 35 -7.62 4.23 5.16
CA GLU A 35 -6.43 4.92 5.65
C GLU A 35 -6.41 5.06 7.17
N GLU A 36 -7.53 5.44 7.77
CA GLU A 36 -7.68 5.58 9.23
C GLU A 36 -7.50 4.23 9.93
N GLU A 37 -8.19 3.19 9.47
CA GLU A 37 -8.13 1.87 10.10
C GLU A 37 -6.78 1.18 9.86
N LEU A 38 -6.11 1.40 8.74
CA LEU A 38 -4.75 0.92 8.53
C LEU A 38 -3.80 1.53 9.58
N ARG A 39 -3.87 2.85 9.79
CA ARG A 39 -3.05 3.53 10.79
C ARG A 39 -3.34 3.02 12.19
N ASN A 40 -4.63 2.95 12.56
CA ASN A 40 -5.07 2.43 13.85
C ASN A 40 -4.61 0.98 14.07
N GLY A 41 -4.66 0.16 13.03
CA GLY A 41 -4.19 -1.23 13.06
C GLY A 41 -2.69 -1.34 13.33
N ILE A 42 -1.89 -0.51 12.68
CA ILE A 42 -0.44 -0.45 12.90
C ILE A 42 -0.10 0.03 14.31
N ASP A 43 -0.79 1.06 14.81
CA ASP A 43 -0.57 1.57 16.17
C ASP A 43 -0.97 0.54 17.23
N ARG A 44 -2.06 -0.20 17.01
CA ARG A 44 -2.43 -1.36 17.86
C ARG A 44 -1.37 -2.46 17.80
N ALA A 45 -0.88 -2.82 16.61
CA ALA A 45 0.14 -3.85 16.46
C ALA A 45 1.42 -3.50 17.23
N ARG A 46 1.85 -2.24 17.19
CA ARG A 46 3.04 -1.76 17.94
C ARG A 46 2.87 -1.85 19.46
N SER A 47 1.66 -1.96 19.97
CA SER A 47 1.40 -2.16 21.40
C SER A 47 1.39 -3.62 21.83
N VAL A 48 1.50 -4.56 20.89
CA VAL A 48 1.52 -6.00 21.16
C VAL A 48 2.94 -6.47 21.37
N VAL A 49 3.15 -7.26 22.42
CA VAL A 49 4.41 -7.95 22.67
C VAL A 49 4.39 -9.31 21.96
N ASP A 50 5.42 -9.59 21.21
CA ASP A 50 5.65 -10.90 20.64
C ASP A 50 6.04 -11.88 21.75
N GLU A 51 5.24 -12.91 21.95
CA GLU A 51 5.45 -13.91 23.02
C GLU A 51 6.75 -14.72 22.83
N GLN A 52 7.25 -14.83 21.60
CA GLN A 52 8.49 -15.60 21.34
C GLN A 52 9.76 -14.79 21.64
N THR A 53 9.72 -13.51 21.33
CA THR A 53 10.90 -12.63 21.50
C THR A 53 10.86 -11.77 22.75
N GLY A 54 9.68 -11.60 23.37
CA GLY A 54 9.46 -10.70 24.50
C GLY A 54 9.57 -9.21 24.14
N THR A 55 9.57 -8.87 22.85
CA THR A 55 9.70 -7.49 22.36
C THR A 55 8.42 -7.02 21.66
N TYR A 56 8.19 -5.72 21.62
CA TYR A 56 7.07 -5.17 20.86
C TYR A 56 7.21 -5.41 19.36
N LEU A 57 6.08 -5.68 18.70
CA LEU A 57 6.05 -5.80 17.23
C LEU A 57 6.48 -4.49 16.59
N LYS A 58 7.36 -4.56 15.58
CA LYS A 58 7.86 -3.36 14.90
C LYS A 58 6.80 -2.68 14.07
N ALA A 59 5.98 -3.43 13.34
CA ALA A 59 4.88 -2.94 12.50
C ALA A 59 5.23 -1.64 11.73
N ASP A 60 6.31 -1.68 10.93
CA ASP A 60 6.90 -0.49 10.30
C ASP A 60 6.09 0.00 9.10
N GLY A 61 5.13 -0.77 8.64
CA GLY A 61 4.25 -0.39 7.54
C GLY A 61 3.18 -1.43 7.26
N GLY A 62 2.24 -1.05 6.40
CA GLY A 62 1.16 -1.93 5.99
C GLY A 62 0.43 -1.42 4.76
N ALA A 63 -0.51 -2.24 4.29
CA ALA A 63 -1.33 -1.94 3.12
C ALA A 63 -2.74 -2.49 3.29
N VAL A 64 -3.71 -1.78 2.71
CA VAL A 64 -5.10 -2.24 2.57
C VAL A 64 -5.52 -2.04 1.12
N ILE A 65 -6.20 -3.02 0.55
CA ILE A 65 -6.89 -2.90 -0.74
C ILE A 65 -8.31 -3.41 -0.57
N VAL A 66 -9.28 -2.65 -1.09
CA VAL A 66 -10.69 -3.03 -1.15
C VAL A 66 -11.09 -3.14 -2.61
N LEU A 67 -11.56 -4.32 -3.00
CA LEU A 67 -11.97 -4.62 -4.37
C LEU A 67 -13.47 -4.91 -4.39
N ASP A 68 -14.15 -4.39 -5.41
CA ASP A 68 -15.49 -4.83 -5.76
C ASP A 68 -15.42 -6.26 -6.31
N ALA A 69 -16.13 -7.19 -5.67
CA ALA A 69 -16.08 -8.61 -6.02
C ALA A 69 -16.74 -8.95 -7.37
N GLN A 70 -17.58 -8.06 -7.91
CA GLN A 70 -18.28 -8.28 -9.18
C GLN A 70 -17.52 -7.69 -10.36
N THR A 71 -16.97 -6.49 -10.18
CA THR A 71 -16.30 -5.73 -11.23
C THR A 71 -14.79 -5.82 -11.19
N SER A 72 -14.22 -6.27 -10.06
CA SER A 72 -12.79 -6.20 -9.74
C SER A 72 -12.24 -4.76 -9.68
N GLY A 73 -13.12 -3.76 -9.61
CA GLY A 73 -12.75 -2.37 -9.44
C GLY A 73 -12.10 -2.11 -8.09
N ILE A 74 -11.07 -1.27 -8.06
CA ILE A 74 -10.42 -0.86 -6.82
C ILE A 74 -11.29 0.22 -6.15
N VAL A 75 -11.94 -0.13 -5.05
CA VAL A 75 -12.79 0.77 -4.25
C VAL A 75 -11.96 1.62 -3.29
N ALA A 76 -10.93 1.04 -2.69
CA ALA A 76 -9.95 1.76 -1.87
C ALA A 76 -8.58 1.10 -1.92
N MET A 77 -7.52 1.91 -1.78
CA MET A 77 -6.13 1.46 -1.74
C MET A 77 -5.34 2.35 -0.78
N ALA A 78 -4.93 1.81 0.36
CA ALA A 78 -4.17 2.53 1.38
C ALA A 78 -2.80 1.90 1.62
N SER A 79 -1.79 2.74 1.80
CA SER A 79 -0.41 2.37 2.11
C SER A 79 0.08 3.22 3.29
N TRP A 80 0.74 2.60 4.27
CA TRP A 80 1.30 3.30 5.43
C TRP A 80 2.79 2.93 5.62
N PRO A 81 3.67 3.88 5.97
CA PRO A 81 3.40 5.31 6.19
C PRO A 81 2.99 6.01 4.89
N ALA A 82 2.23 7.09 5.05
CA ALA A 82 1.75 7.92 3.94
C ALA A 82 2.44 9.28 3.96
N TYR A 83 2.26 10.06 2.91
CA TYR A 83 2.70 11.45 2.82
C TYR A 83 1.64 12.30 2.14
N ASN A 84 1.72 13.63 2.31
CA ASN A 84 0.83 14.55 1.61
C ASN A 84 1.39 14.83 0.21
N PRO A 85 0.69 14.46 -0.88
CA PRO A 85 1.13 14.69 -2.25
C PRO A 85 1.31 16.18 -2.62
N GLU A 86 0.64 17.10 -1.92
CA GLU A 86 0.84 18.55 -2.13
C GLU A 86 2.28 19.01 -1.87
N TRP A 87 3.06 18.25 -1.12
CA TRP A 87 4.47 18.57 -0.90
C TRP A 87 5.26 18.66 -2.20
N TYR A 88 4.94 17.81 -3.17
CA TYR A 88 5.61 17.85 -4.48
C TYR A 88 5.19 19.06 -5.32
N VAL A 89 3.95 19.54 -5.16
CA VAL A 89 3.44 20.72 -5.88
C VAL A 89 4.05 22.01 -5.34
N LYS A 90 4.22 22.10 -4.02
CA LYS A 90 4.75 23.30 -3.32
C LYS A 90 6.28 23.30 -3.22
N GLY A 91 6.94 22.19 -3.56
CA GLY A 91 8.35 21.95 -3.32
C GLY A 91 8.61 21.37 -1.92
N LEU A 92 9.56 20.43 -1.85
CA LEU A 92 9.90 19.72 -0.61
C LEU A 92 10.79 20.59 0.30
N THR A 93 10.39 20.71 1.56
CA THR A 93 11.31 21.21 2.60
C THR A 93 12.38 20.15 2.92
N PRO A 94 13.53 20.54 3.52
CA PRO A 94 14.54 19.56 3.96
C PRO A 94 14.01 18.48 4.89
N GLN A 95 13.08 18.82 5.80
CA GLN A 95 12.44 17.85 6.71
C GLN A 95 11.56 16.86 5.96
N GLN A 96 10.74 17.35 5.01
CA GLN A 96 9.89 16.50 4.17
C GLN A 96 10.73 15.58 3.28
N ASN A 97 11.81 16.11 2.69
CA ASN A 97 12.71 15.28 1.91
C ASN A 97 13.38 14.20 2.77
N ASN A 98 13.81 14.50 3.98
CA ASN A 98 14.38 13.52 4.90
C ASN A 98 13.34 12.48 5.33
N TYR A 99 12.08 12.87 5.56
CA TYR A 99 10.99 11.94 5.85
C TYR A 99 10.76 10.96 4.70
N LEU A 100 10.80 11.43 3.45
CA LEU A 100 10.57 10.62 2.26
C LEU A 100 11.77 9.71 1.91
N ASN A 101 13.00 10.24 2.02
CA ASN A 101 14.20 9.65 1.41
C ASN A 101 15.38 9.48 2.38
N GLY A 102 15.26 9.87 3.65
CA GLY A 102 16.35 9.75 4.62
C GLY A 102 16.67 8.31 5.00
N ASP A 103 17.86 8.07 5.56
CA ASP A 103 18.36 6.74 5.94
C ASP A 103 17.44 5.97 6.91
N ASN A 104 16.72 6.69 7.76
CA ASN A 104 15.73 6.13 8.69
C ASN A 104 14.29 6.23 8.17
N SER A 105 14.10 6.55 6.90
CA SER A 105 12.78 6.61 6.28
C SER A 105 12.16 5.21 6.20
N LEU A 106 10.89 5.13 6.59
CA LEU A 106 10.08 3.92 6.38
C LEU A 106 9.51 3.85 4.96
N ALA A 107 10.13 4.53 3.99
CA ALA A 107 9.74 4.60 2.59
C ALA A 107 8.25 4.95 2.38
N PRO A 108 7.79 6.13 2.83
CA PRO A 108 6.38 6.53 2.70
C PRO A 108 5.95 6.73 1.24
N ALA A 109 6.88 6.99 0.32
CA ALA A 109 6.61 7.07 -1.11
C ALA A 109 6.37 5.71 -1.78
N LEU A 110 6.69 4.61 -1.08
CA LEU A 110 6.45 3.26 -1.60
C LEU A 110 4.96 2.91 -1.50
N ASN A 111 4.32 2.64 -2.63
CA ASN A 111 2.98 2.06 -2.60
C ASN A 111 3.07 0.57 -2.24
N ARG A 112 2.79 0.27 -0.97
CA ARG A 112 2.91 -1.10 -0.43
C ARG A 112 1.89 -2.07 -0.96
N VAL A 113 0.77 -1.58 -1.50
CA VAL A 113 -0.24 -2.44 -2.12
C VAL A 113 0.30 -3.08 -3.40
N THR A 114 1.07 -2.31 -4.19
CA THR A 114 1.51 -2.72 -5.53
C THR A 114 2.98 -3.10 -5.61
N GLN A 115 3.81 -2.65 -4.65
CA GLN A 115 5.26 -2.76 -4.74
C GLN A 115 5.90 -3.56 -3.58
N GLN A 116 5.13 -3.89 -2.53
CA GLN A 116 5.64 -4.65 -1.39
C GLN A 116 5.22 -6.12 -1.49
N ILE A 117 6.13 -7.01 -1.10
CA ILE A 117 5.84 -8.44 -0.99
C ILE A 117 5.65 -8.79 0.48
N TYR A 118 4.51 -9.41 0.80
CA TYR A 118 4.17 -9.90 2.13
C TYR A 118 4.01 -11.41 2.11
N ALA A 119 4.40 -12.07 3.20
CA ALA A 119 4.11 -13.49 3.38
C ALA A 119 2.59 -13.68 3.55
N PRO A 120 1.94 -14.51 2.70
CA PRO A 120 0.48 -14.64 2.72
C PRO A 120 -0.06 -15.32 3.99
N GLY A 121 0.77 -16.09 4.67
CA GLY A 121 0.34 -16.82 5.87
C GLY A 121 -0.91 -17.69 5.63
N SER A 122 -1.85 -17.73 6.63
CA SER A 122 -3.08 -18.54 6.54
C SER A 122 -4.03 -18.13 5.42
N THR A 123 -3.85 -16.95 4.80
CA THR A 123 -4.67 -16.53 3.65
C THR A 123 -4.37 -17.38 2.40
N PHE A 124 -3.27 -18.12 2.39
CA PHE A 124 -2.92 -19.04 1.32
C PHE A 124 -3.64 -20.40 1.42
N LYS A 125 -4.20 -20.76 2.60
CA LYS A 125 -4.84 -22.06 2.83
C LYS A 125 -5.99 -22.41 1.86
N PRO A 126 -6.89 -21.49 1.46
CA PRO A 126 -7.91 -21.80 0.47
C PRO A 126 -7.35 -22.25 -0.87
N PHE A 127 -6.23 -21.69 -1.32
CA PHE A 127 -5.58 -22.09 -2.57
C PHE A 127 -4.98 -23.49 -2.47
N VAL A 128 -4.39 -23.82 -1.31
CA VAL A 128 -3.89 -25.20 -1.05
C VAL A 128 -5.05 -26.20 -1.03
N ALA A 129 -6.15 -25.87 -0.35
CA ALA A 129 -7.33 -26.72 -0.30
C ALA A 129 -7.94 -26.96 -1.70
N LEU A 130 -8.08 -25.91 -2.52
CA LEU A 130 -8.57 -26.02 -3.89
C LEU A 130 -7.65 -26.89 -4.76
N SER A 131 -6.34 -26.73 -4.61
CA SER A 131 -5.36 -27.57 -5.33
C SER A 131 -5.48 -29.04 -4.92
N ALA A 132 -5.59 -29.32 -3.62
CA ALA A 132 -5.76 -30.70 -3.12
C ALA A 132 -7.06 -31.34 -3.63
N ILE A 133 -8.16 -30.59 -3.69
CA ILE A 133 -9.43 -31.07 -4.26
C ILE A 133 -9.29 -31.34 -5.76
N LYS A 134 -8.65 -30.43 -6.50
CA LYS A 134 -8.40 -30.58 -7.94
C LYS A 134 -7.58 -31.83 -8.26
N GLU A 135 -6.55 -32.10 -7.47
CA GLU A 135 -5.68 -33.26 -7.60
C GLU A 135 -6.30 -34.53 -6.97
N ARG A 136 -7.55 -34.49 -6.48
CA ARG A 136 -8.26 -35.57 -5.82
C ARG A 136 -7.58 -36.12 -4.56
N LEU A 137 -6.74 -35.33 -3.93
CA LEU A 137 -6.11 -35.66 -2.65
C LEU A 137 -7.00 -35.30 -1.44
N ALA A 138 -8.00 -34.48 -1.68
CA ALA A 138 -8.99 -34.06 -0.68
C ALA A 138 -10.39 -33.97 -1.33
N TYR A 139 -11.43 -33.96 -0.49
CA TYR A 139 -12.81 -33.73 -0.92
C TYR A 139 -13.54 -32.82 0.06
N PRO A 140 -14.51 -32.03 -0.40
CA PRO A 140 -15.28 -31.15 0.47
C PRO A 140 -15.99 -31.96 1.60
N GLY A 141 -15.87 -31.50 2.85
CA GLY A 141 -16.42 -32.20 4.01
C GLY A 141 -15.55 -33.33 4.56
N GLY A 142 -14.40 -33.61 3.95
CA GLY A 142 -13.44 -34.57 4.48
C GLY A 142 -12.80 -34.10 5.79
N TYR A 143 -12.55 -35.05 6.70
CA TYR A 143 -11.79 -34.80 7.91
C TYR A 143 -10.31 -35.17 7.68
N TYR A 144 -9.43 -34.20 7.92
CA TYR A 144 -7.98 -34.33 7.71
C TYR A 144 -7.28 -34.07 9.04
N PRO A 145 -6.68 -35.06 9.69
CA PRO A 145 -5.96 -34.85 10.93
C PRO A 145 -4.73 -33.97 10.68
N CYS A 146 -4.50 -33.02 11.56
CA CYS A 146 -3.31 -32.17 11.55
C CYS A 146 -2.56 -32.42 12.86
N PRO A 147 -1.70 -33.43 12.94
CA PRO A 147 -0.92 -33.69 14.15
C PRO A 147 0.08 -32.56 14.40
N THR A 148 0.44 -32.37 15.67
CA THR A 148 1.45 -31.37 16.08
C THR A 148 2.87 -31.82 15.76
N GLU A 149 3.06 -33.10 15.49
CA GLU A 149 4.36 -33.69 15.11
C GLU A 149 4.19 -34.53 13.84
N TYR A 150 5.16 -34.41 12.92
CA TYR A 150 5.28 -35.18 11.70
C TYR A 150 6.46 -36.12 11.77
#